data_a6cb9e3be8842be98b009de7fb9ba321
#
_entry.id   a6cb9e3be8842be98b009de7fb9ba321
#
_cell.length_a   1.000
_cell.length_b   1.000
_cell.length_c   1.000
_cell.angle_alpha   90.00
_cell.angle_beta   90.00
_cell.angle_gamma   90.00
#
_symmetry.space_group_name_H-M   'P 1'
#
loop_
_entity.id
_entity.type
_entity.pdbx_description
1 polymer ?
#
loop_
_entity_poly.entity_id
_entity_poly.type
_entity_poly.pdbx_seq_one_letter_code
_entity_poly.pdbx_strand_id
1 'polypeptide(L)'
;MVKILKFYSPICGPCKVLEKNLKDSKIEYVDINIFEDACHDGLGTTDYLVEHYNIRAVPTLIKIDESGEELNRHVGILNVEQLKEFANGTND
;
A
#
# COMPACT_ATOMS: atom_id res chain seq x y z
N MET A 1 -15.40 -1.08 -5.60
CA MET A 1 -14.47 -0.11 -5.03
C MET A 1 -13.15 -0.76 -4.70
N VAL A 2 -12.06 -0.06 -4.91
CA VAL A 2 -10.73 -0.61 -4.61
C VAL A 2 -10.10 0.18 -3.49
N LYS A 3 -9.19 -0.45 -2.78
CA LYS A 3 -8.37 0.19 -1.75
C LYS A 3 -6.91 -0.03 -2.07
N ILE A 4 -6.10 0.93 -1.64
CA ILE A 4 -4.65 0.81 -1.77
C ILE A 4 -4.06 0.72 -0.38
N LEU A 5 -3.25 -0.32 -0.15
CA LEU A 5 -2.56 -0.53 1.11
C LEU A 5 -1.10 -0.17 0.92
N LYS A 6 -0.56 0.67 1.80
CA LYS A 6 0.85 1.03 1.78
C LYS A 6 1.53 0.43 3.01
N PHE A 7 2.40 -0.54 2.78
CA PHE A 7 3.18 -1.17 3.85
C PHE A 7 4.52 -0.45 3.93
N TYR A 8 4.86 0.04 5.11
CA TYR A 8 6.07 0.83 5.28
C TYR A 8 6.70 0.59 6.65
N SER A 9 7.90 1.12 6.83
CA SER A 9 8.61 1.12 8.10
C SER A 9 9.06 2.56 8.40
N PRO A 10 9.12 2.97 9.68
CA PRO A 10 9.54 4.33 10.04
C PRO A 10 10.99 4.64 9.70
N ILE A 11 11.81 3.61 9.51
CA ILE A 11 13.24 3.80 9.24
C ILE A 11 13.58 3.59 7.77
N CYS A 12 12.59 3.59 6.92
CA CYS A 12 12.75 3.31 5.49
C CYS A 12 12.78 4.63 4.70
N GLY A 13 13.95 4.96 4.13
CA GLY A 13 14.09 6.17 3.31
C GLY A 13 13.17 6.17 2.08
N PRO A 14 13.19 5.11 1.26
CA PRO A 14 12.30 5.04 0.10
C PRO A 14 10.82 5.14 0.46
N CYS A 15 10.43 4.66 1.65
CA CYS A 15 9.04 4.78 2.10
C CYS A 15 8.62 6.24 2.23
N LYS A 16 9.53 7.10 2.67
CA LYS A 16 9.25 8.54 2.83
C LYS A 16 9.06 9.21 1.48
N VAL A 17 9.85 8.82 0.50
CA VAL A 17 9.72 9.35 -0.86
C VAL A 17 8.39 8.92 -1.44
N LEU A 18 8.04 7.66 -1.28
CA LEU A 18 6.75 7.15 -1.77
C LEU A 18 5.59 7.87 -1.09
N GLU A 19 5.68 8.11 0.21
CA GLU A 19 4.64 8.81 0.94
C GLU A 19 4.42 10.21 0.38
N LYS A 20 5.49 10.94 0.12
CA LYS A 20 5.38 12.27 -0.47
C LYS A 20 4.69 12.20 -1.83
N ASN A 21 5.09 11.25 -2.65
CA ASN A 21 4.50 11.09 -3.98
C ASN A 21 3.01 10.72 -3.89
N LEU A 22 2.64 9.89 -2.92
CA LEU A 22 1.25 9.54 -2.70
C LEU A 22 0.41 10.76 -2.31
N LYS A 23 0.95 11.61 -1.43
CA LYS A 23 0.25 12.83 -1.03
C LYS A 23 0.11 13.79 -2.21
N ASP A 24 1.15 13.92 -3.00
CA ASP A 24 1.11 14.77 -4.19
C ASP A 24 0.12 14.25 -5.24
N SER A 25 -0.04 12.94 -5.32
CA SER A 25 -0.99 12.33 -6.25
C SER A 25 -2.45 12.43 -5.80
N LYS A 26 -2.66 12.77 -4.51
CA LYS A 26 -3.99 12.87 -3.89
C LYS A 26 -4.76 11.56 -3.91
N ILE A 27 -4.07 10.45 -3.93
CA ILE A 27 -4.68 9.12 -3.86
C ILE A 27 -4.90 8.77 -2.40
N GLU A 28 -6.06 8.21 -2.10
CA GLU A 28 -6.35 7.68 -0.78
C GLU A 28 -5.71 6.32 -0.61
N TYR A 29 -5.13 6.10 0.55
CA TYR A 29 -4.49 4.82 0.85
C TYR A 29 -4.57 4.53 2.34
N VAL A 30 -4.43 3.26 2.68
CA VAL A 30 -4.36 2.81 4.07
C VAL A 30 -2.89 2.66 4.43
N ASP A 31 -2.47 3.34 5.49
CA ASP A 31 -1.08 3.39 5.92
C ASP A 31 -0.85 2.26 6.93
N ILE A 32 0.07 1.35 6.61
CA ILE A 32 0.33 0.19 7.46
C ILE A 32 1.80 0.17 7.83
N ASN A 33 2.08 0.51 9.10
CA ASN A 33 3.43 0.44 9.64
C ASN A 33 3.67 -1.01 10.08
N ILE A 34 4.60 -1.68 9.42
CA ILE A 34 4.83 -3.11 9.66
C ILE A 34 5.40 -3.41 11.05
N PHE A 35 5.92 -2.39 11.74
CA PHE A 35 6.44 -2.54 13.09
C PHE A 35 5.44 -2.17 14.17
N GLU A 36 4.26 -1.72 13.79
CA GLU A 36 3.24 -1.30 14.74
C GLU A 36 2.07 -2.29 14.73
N ASP A 37 1.80 -2.86 15.90
CA ASP A 37 0.68 -3.78 16.03
C ASP A 37 -0.60 -2.94 16.15
N ALA A 38 -1.36 -2.91 15.09
CA ALA A 38 -2.56 -2.08 15.00
C ALA A 38 -3.67 -2.85 14.29
N CYS A 39 -4.90 -2.41 14.52
CA CYS A 39 -6.07 -2.92 13.80
C CYS A 39 -6.44 -1.92 12.71
N HIS A 40 -6.76 -2.46 11.55
CA HIS A 40 -7.16 -1.64 10.40
C HIS A 40 -8.59 -1.99 10.05
N ASP A 41 -9.46 -1.00 10.15
CA ASP A 41 -10.91 -1.16 9.99
C ASP A 41 -11.28 -1.98 8.76
N GLY A 42 -11.98 -3.09 9.00
CA GLY A 42 -12.46 -3.94 7.93
C GLY A 42 -11.40 -4.78 7.24
N LEU A 43 -10.14 -4.65 7.67
CA LEU A 43 -9.03 -5.35 7.00
C LEU A 43 -8.35 -6.38 7.90
N GLY A 44 -8.23 -6.08 9.19
CA GLY A 44 -7.56 -6.96 10.13
C GLY A 44 -6.36 -6.30 10.78
N THR A 45 -5.56 -7.10 11.47
CA THR A 45 -4.36 -6.59 12.16
C THR A 45 -3.20 -6.44 11.19
N THR A 46 -2.21 -5.66 11.60
CA THR A 46 -0.97 -5.52 10.83
C THR A 46 -0.34 -6.87 10.54
N ASP A 47 -0.21 -7.71 11.58
CA ASP A 47 0.41 -9.04 11.41
C ASP A 47 -0.37 -9.90 10.42
N TYR A 48 -1.69 -9.87 10.51
CA TYR A 48 -2.53 -10.62 9.58
C TYR A 48 -2.28 -10.16 8.14
N LEU A 49 -2.25 -8.84 7.93
CA LEU A 49 -2.11 -8.29 6.59
C LEU A 49 -0.73 -8.58 5.99
N VAL A 50 0.32 -8.44 6.81
CA VAL A 50 1.69 -8.73 6.38
C VAL A 50 1.80 -10.19 5.94
N GLU A 51 1.20 -11.10 6.71
CA GLU A 51 1.26 -12.52 6.39
C GLU A 51 0.35 -12.88 5.22
N HIS A 52 -0.88 -12.36 5.24
CA HIS A 52 -1.87 -12.66 4.20
C HIS A 52 -1.39 -12.24 2.81
N TYR A 53 -0.79 -11.05 2.70
CA TYR A 53 -0.29 -10.53 1.42
C TYR A 53 1.18 -10.85 1.21
N ASN A 54 1.79 -11.59 2.12
CA ASN A 54 3.18 -12.03 1.99
C ASN A 54 4.13 -10.85 1.75
N ILE A 55 4.08 -9.86 2.63
CA ILE A 55 4.91 -8.67 2.51
C ILE A 55 6.33 -9.01 2.94
N ARG A 56 7.29 -8.82 2.05
CA ARG A 56 8.69 -9.15 2.30
C ARG A 56 9.63 -7.96 2.23
N ALA A 57 9.15 -6.85 1.75
CA ALA A 57 9.97 -5.64 1.59
C ALA A 57 9.09 -4.41 1.76
N VAL A 58 9.70 -3.28 2.09
CA VAL A 58 9.01 -2.01 2.18
C VAL A 58 9.77 -0.99 1.34
N PRO A 59 9.07 -0.04 0.72
CA PRO A 59 7.63 0.08 0.69
C PRO A 59 6.99 -0.90 -0.29
N THR A 60 5.80 -1.38 0.04
CA THR A 60 5.01 -2.20 -0.87
C THR A 60 3.61 -1.60 -0.96
N LEU A 61 3.14 -1.40 -2.16
CA LEU A 61 1.76 -0.99 -2.43
C LEU A 61 0.98 -2.18 -2.94
N ILE A 62 -0.21 -2.39 -2.39
CA ILE A 62 -1.10 -3.44 -2.85
C ILE A 62 -2.46 -2.81 -3.12
N LYS A 63 -2.99 -3.08 -4.30
CA LYS A 63 -4.34 -2.66 -4.68
C LYS A 63 -5.26 -3.85 -4.51
N ILE A 64 -6.31 -3.68 -3.73
CA ILE A 64 -7.26 -4.76 -3.43
C ILE A 64 -8.67 -4.38 -3.84
N ASP A 65 -9.50 -5.39 -4.08
CA ASP A 65 -10.91 -5.18 -4.35
C ASP A 65 -11.73 -5.22 -3.05
N GLU A 66 -13.03 -5.18 -3.17
CA GLU A 66 -13.95 -5.15 -2.03
C GLU A 66 -13.84 -6.41 -1.17
N SER A 67 -13.47 -7.52 -1.76
CA SER A 67 -13.35 -8.77 -1.02
C SER A 67 -11.98 -8.93 -0.37
N GLY A 68 -11.06 -8.00 -0.63
CA GLY A 68 -9.71 -8.06 -0.11
C GLY A 68 -8.74 -8.81 -1.01
N GLU A 69 -9.18 -9.16 -2.21
CA GLU A 69 -8.32 -9.87 -3.15
C GLU A 69 -7.35 -8.91 -3.82
N GLU A 70 -6.10 -9.33 -3.91
CA GLU A 70 -5.05 -8.51 -4.51
C GLU A 70 -5.26 -8.39 -6.02
N LEU A 71 -5.32 -7.13 -6.49
CA LEU A 71 -5.46 -6.84 -7.92
C LEU A 71 -4.13 -6.50 -8.56
N ASN A 72 -3.27 -5.82 -7.80
CA ASN A 72 -1.97 -5.40 -8.30
C ASN A 72 -1.05 -5.10 -7.13
N ARG A 73 0.25 -5.17 -7.35
CA ARG A 73 1.23 -4.81 -6.32
C ARG A 73 2.45 -4.18 -6.95
N HIS A 74 3.09 -3.32 -6.17
CA HIS A 74 4.36 -2.74 -6.56
C HIS A 74 5.27 -2.64 -5.33
N VAL A 75 6.50 -3.06 -5.47
CA VAL A 75 7.51 -2.93 -4.43
C VAL A 75 8.46 -1.81 -4.86
N GLY A 76 8.66 -0.83 -3.98
CA GLY A 76 9.55 0.30 -4.26
C GLY A 76 8.78 1.58 -4.53
N ILE A 77 9.49 2.57 -5.06
CA ILE A 77 8.95 3.92 -5.29
C ILE A 77 8.24 3.99 -6.63
N LEU A 78 7.10 4.66 -6.65
CA LEU A 78 6.43 5.08 -7.87
C LEU A 78 6.33 6.60 -7.85
N ASN A 79 6.50 7.24 -9.00
CA ASN A 79 6.29 8.68 -9.12
C ASN A 79 4.78 8.99 -9.16
N VAL A 80 4.44 10.29 -9.16
CA VAL A 80 3.04 10.72 -9.10
C VAL A 80 2.23 10.15 -10.26
N GLU A 81 2.74 10.19 -11.46
CA GLU A 81 2.01 9.67 -12.62
C GLU A 81 1.83 8.17 -12.57
N GLN A 82 2.86 7.46 -12.16
CA GLN A 82 2.79 6.01 -12.00
C GLN A 82 1.79 5.62 -10.91
N LEU A 83 1.73 6.41 -9.84
CA LEU A 83 0.77 6.18 -8.78
C LEU A 83 -0.66 6.36 -9.26
N LYS A 84 -0.92 7.40 -10.05
CA LYS A 84 -2.25 7.61 -10.61
C LYS A 84 -2.66 6.45 -11.51
N GLU A 85 -1.73 5.96 -12.29
CA GLU A 85 -2.00 4.81 -13.15
C GLU A 85 -2.22 3.54 -12.33
N PHE A 86 -1.42 3.34 -11.29
CA PHE A 86 -1.58 2.20 -10.39
C PHE A 86 -2.97 2.19 -9.75
N ALA A 87 -3.42 3.35 -9.29
CA ALA A 87 -4.70 3.47 -8.60
C ALA A 87 -5.91 3.37 -9.54
N ASN A 88 -5.80 3.98 -10.73
CA ASN A 88 -6.93 4.13 -11.63
C ASN A 88 -6.87 3.22 -12.86
N GLY A 89 -5.73 2.59 -13.09
CA GLY A 89 -5.57 1.72 -14.24
C GLY A 89 -6.39 0.46 -14.12
N THR A 90 -6.73 -0.11 -15.26
CA THR A 90 -7.35 -1.42 -15.29
C THR A 90 -6.25 -2.47 -15.10
N ASN A 91 -6.52 -3.48 -14.33
CA ASN A 91 -5.55 -4.53 -14.06
C ASN A 91 -5.81 -5.74 -14.95
N ASP A 92 -5.70 -5.50 -16.17
CA ASP A 92 -5.96 -6.53 -17.17
C ASP A 92 -4.71 -7.34 -17.47
#